data_a1fdce57b3b24d27aac5997d46b27049
#
_entry.id   a1fdce57b3b24d27aac5997d46b27049
#
_cell.length_a   1.000
_cell.length_b   1.000
_cell.length_c   1.000
_cell.angle_alpha   90.00
_cell.angle_beta   90.00
_cell.angle_gamma   90.00
#
_symmetry.space_group_name_H-M   'P 1'
#
loop_
_entity.id
_entity.type
_entity.pdbx_description
1 polymer ?
#
loop_
_entity_poly.entity_id
_entity_poly.type
_entity_poly.pdbx_seq_one_letter_code
_entity_poly.pdbx_strand_id
1 'polypeptide(L)'
;MIYGYARVSTATQGRDGNSLEDQVSALEKYGCQKIVQEAFTGKTMDRPKFLNLLEVLQEGDTLVVCKLDRFARTAIEGVQTVRELFERGVRVHILNMGLIENTLTGNLILTVMLAFAEYERGMIVERTQTGKAVARLDPNFKDGRPKKFSPEQIQLALSLLDQGKTYRQITTMTGISKSTLIRAKKQGA
;
A
#
# COMPACT_ATOMS: atom_id res chain seq x y z
N MET A 1 -15.51 -6.65 -24.34
CA MET A 1 -14.75 -5.39 -24.57
C MET A 1 -13.32 -5.52 -24.04
N ILE A 2 -12.42 -4.56 -24.43
CA ILE A 2 -11.04 -4.51 -23.92
C ILE A 2 -10.91 -3.25 -23.07
N TYR A 3 -10.70 -3.45 -21.78
CA TYR A 3 -10.53 -2.38 -20.79
C TYR A 3 -9.07 -2.25 -20.40
N GLY A 4 -8.55 -1.02 -20.36
CA GLY A 4 -7.22 -0.69 -19.86
C GLY A 4 -7.30 -0.09 -18.46
N TYR A 5 -6.33 -0.40 -17.59
CA TYR A 5 -6.17 0.28 -16.32
C TYR A 5 -4.75 0.81 -16.15
N ALA A 6 -4.64 2.11 -15.88
CA ALA A 6 -3.37 2.81 -15.65
C ALA A 6 -3.38 3.50 -14.28
N ARG A 7 -2.27 3.41 -13.55
CA ARG A 7 -2.14 3.97 -12.21
C ARG A 7 -0.78 4.58 -11.95
N VAL A 8 -0.77 5.76 -11.31
CA VAL A 8 0.46 6.39 -10.80
C VAL A 8 0.28 6.81 -9.35
N SER A 9 1.38 6.89 -8.60
CA SER A 9 1.40 7.61 -7.33
C SER A 9 1.84 9.06 -7.61
N THR A 10 1.20 10.02 -6.96
CA THR A 10 1.56 11.44 -7.08
C THR A 10 3.00 11.76 -6.65
N ALA A 11 3.65 10.87 -5.86
CA ALA A 11 5.04 11.01 -5.44
C ALA A 11 6.06 10.56 -6.50
N THR A 12 5.65 9.85 -7.55
CA THR A 12 6.53 9.25 -8.58
C THR A 12 6.28 9.79 -9.98
N GLN A 13 5.52 10.85 -10.13
CA GLN A 13 5.41 11.56 -11.42
C GLN A 13 6.78 12.09 -11.82
N GLY A 14 7.45 11.45 -12.78
CA GLY A 14 8.65 11.94 -13.41
C GLY A 14 9.89 11.05 -13.38
N ARG A 15 9.80 9.78 -12.99
CA ARG A 15 10.93 8.83 -13.08
C ARG A 15 10.61 7.65 -13.99
N ASP A 16 11.39 7.58 -15.07
CA ASP A 16 11.67 6.37 -15.89
C ASP A 16 10.48 5.53 -16.36
N GLY A 17 9.86 5.88 -17.53
CA GLY A 17 8.99 4.98 -18.31
C GLY A 17 7.75 4.44 -17.57
N ASN A 18 7.41 5.04 -16.44
CA ASN A 18 6.28 4.67 -15.58
C ASN A 18 5.26 5.81 -15.44
N SER A 19 5.33 6.81 -16.31
CA SER A 19 4.37 7.92 -16.30
C SER A 19 2.96 7.39 -16.63
N LEU A 20 1.94 8.16 -16.26
CA LEU A 20 0.57 7.81 -16.61
C LEU A 20 0.38 7.82 -18.13
N GLU A 21 1.01 8.79 -18.79
CA GLU A 21 0.96 8.95 -20.24
C GLU A 21 1.58 7.76 -20.98
N ASP A 22 2.73 7.26 -20.52
CA ASP A 22 3.37 6.06 -21.11
C ASP A 22 2.47 4.82 -20.97
N GLN A 23 1.84 4.64 -19.80
CA GLN A 23 0.91 3.54 -19.58
C GLN A 23 -0.31 3.66 -20.49
N VAL A 24 -0.91 4.84 -20.60
CA VAL A 24 -2.08 5.09 -21.47
C VAL A 24 -1.70 4.83 -22.93
N SER A 25 -0.57 5.36 -23.40
CA SER A 25 -0.10 5.12 -24.75
C SER A 25 0.11 3.64 -25.07
N ALA A 26 0.65 2.87 -24.11
CA ALA A 26 0.82 1.43 -24.27
C ALA A 26 -0.53 0.68 -24.35
N LEU A 27 -1.50 1.08 -23.54
CA LEU A 27 -2.85 0.51 -23.53
C LEU A 27 -3.63 0.87 -24.81
N GLU A 28 -3.48 2.09 -25.31
CA GLU A 28 -4.06 2.52 -26.60
C GLU A 28 -3.47 1.71 -27.76
N LYS A 29 -2.15 1.54 -27.80
CA LYS A 29 -1.47 0.72 -28.81
C LYS A 29 -1.90 -0.74 -28.78
N TYR A 30 -2.24 -1.27 -27.61
CA TYR A 30 -2.80 -2.62 -27.49
C TYR A 30 -4.24 -2.71 -28.03
N GLY A 31 -4.94 -1.61 -28.15
CA GLY A 31 -6.32 -1.56 -28.63
C GLY A 31 -7.37 -1.56 -27.52
N CYS A 32 -7.05 -1.03 -26.34
CA CYS A 32 -8.04 -0.84 -25.27
C CYS A 32 -9.12 0.15 -25.72
N GLN A 33 -10.38 -0.28 -25.61
CA GLN A 33 -11.55 0.52 -26.00
C GLN A 33 -11.95 1.53 -24.91
N LYS A 34 -11.64 1.22 -23.64
CA LYS A 34 -11.89 2.09 -22.51
C LYS A 34 -10.70 2.00 -21.52
N ILE A 35 -10.13 3.14 -21.20
CA ILE A 35 -8.98 3.21 -20.29
C ILE A 35 -9.39 3.96 -19.02
N VAL A 36 -9.27 3.29 -17.89
CA VAL A 36 -9.51 3.85 -16.56
C VAL A 36 -8.17 4.31 -15.98
N GLN A 37 -8.09 5.60 -15.66
CA GLN A 37 -6.89 6.21 -15.11
C GLN A 37 -7.11 6.59 -13.65
N GLU A 38 -6.17 6.25 -12.77
CA GLU A 38 -6.23 6.54 -11.35
C GLU A 38 -4.92 7.17 -10.85
N ALA A 39 -5.03 8.37 -10.28
CA ALA A 39 -3.93 9.03 -9.60
C ALA A 39 -4.10 8.86 -8.08
N PHE A 40 -3.03 8.48 -7.42
CA PHE A 40 -3.03 8.08 -6.02
C PHE A 40 -2.18 9.03 -5.18
N THR A 41 -2.77 9.59 -4.11
CA THR A 41 -2.01 10.35 -3.10
C THR A 41 -1.67 9.41 -1.94
N GLY A 42 -0.40 9.37 -1.52
CA GLY A 42 0.12 8.40 -0.55
C GLY A 42 -0.56 8.35 0.83
N LYS A 43 -1.61 9.16 1.06
CA LYS A 43 -2.38 9.16 2.31
C LYS A 43 -3.63 8.28 2.29
N THR A 44 -4.27 8.10 1.14
CA THR A 44 -5.48 7.28 1.00
C THR A 44 -5.20 6.18 0.00
N MET A 45 -5.25 4.94 0.46
CA MET A 45 -4.99 3.76 -0.38
C MET A 45 -6.26 3.26 -1.10
N ASP A 46 -7.29 4.09 -1.19
CA ASP A 46 -8.53 3.74 -1.86
C ASP A 46 -8.36 3.82 -3.37
N ARG A 47 -8.87 2.83 -4.07
CA ARG A 47 -8.86 2.72 -5.53
C ARG A 47 -10.28 2.64 -6.08
N PRO A 48 -11.10 3.69 -5.89
CA PRO A 48 -12.51 3.64 -6.23
C PRO A 48 -12.73 3.38 -7.72
N LYS A 49 -11.88 3.93 -8.60
CA LYS A 49 -12.01 3.72 -10.04
C LYS A 49 -11.66 2.29 -10.44
N PHE A 50 -10.66 1.68 -9.79
CA PHE A 50 -10.32 0.29 -10.02
C PHE A 50 -11.44 -0.66 -9.54
N LEU A 51 -11.97 -0.42 -8.34
CA LEU A 51 -13.07 -1.21 -7.81
C LEU A 51 -14.32 -1.12 -8.72
N ASN A 52 -14.68 0.09 -9.14
CA ASN A 52 -15.78 0.27 -10.09
C ASN A 52 -15.48 -0.43 -11.44
N LEU A 53 -14.23 -0.43 -11.89
CA LEU A 53 -13.86 -1.17 -13.10
C LEU A 53 -14.08 -2.67 -12.91
N LEU A 54 -13.64 -3.23 -11.78
CA LEU A 54 -13.86 -4.65 -11.48
C LEU A 54 -15.35 -5.02 -11.46
N GLU A 55 -16.21 -4.12 -10.96
CA GLU A 55 -17.67 -4.34 -10.93
C GLU A 55 -18.30 -4.36 -12.31
N VAL A 56 -17.84 -3.52 -13.25
CA VAL A 56 -18.44 -3.43 -14.59
C VAL A 56 -17.94 -4.46 -15.59
N LEU A 57 -16.81 -5.14 -15.30
CA LEU A 57 -16.28 -6.20 -16.15
C LEU A 57 -17.23 -7.40 -16.20
N GLN A 58 -17.49 -7.91 -17.38
CA GLN A 58 -18.39 -9.04 -17.66
C GLN A 58 -17.64 -10.21 -18.30
N GLU A 59 -18.27 -11.38 -18.34
CA GLU A 59 -17.75 -12.55 -19.04
C GLU A 59 -17.39 -12.22 -20.49
N GLY A 60 -16.23 -12.66 -20.93
CA GLY A 60 -15.68 -12.40 -22.26
C GLY A 60 -14.93 -11.06 -22.38
N ASP A 61 -14.97 -10.19 -21.35
CA ASP A 61 -14.18 -8.97 -21.35
C ASP A 61 -12.69 -9.29 -21.10
N THR A 62 -11.84 -8.32 -21.47
CA THR A 62 -10.39 -8.41 -21.21
C THR A 62 -9.93 -7.18 -20.42
N LEU A 63 -9.32 -7.41 -19.27
CA LEU A 63 -8.63 -6.37 -18.52
C LEU A 63 -7.15 -6.34 -18.92
N VAL A 64 -6.67 -5.17 -19.33
CA VAL A 64 -5.27 -4.97 -19.77
C VAL A 64 -4.58 -4.01 -18.81
N VAL A 65 -3.40 -4.39 -18.35
CA VAL A 65 -2.53 -3.57 -17.49
C VAL A 65 -1.08 -3.64 -17.97
N CYS A 66 -0.31 -2.59 -17.77
CA CYS A 66 1.09 -2.59 -18.21
C CYS A 66 1.96 -3.56 -17.39
N LYS A 67 1.72 -3.63 -16.08
CA LYS A 67 2.44 -4.50 -15.13
C LYS A 67 1.51 -4.92 -14.00
N LEU A 68 1.78 -6.05 -13.37
CA LEU A 68 0.99 -6.57 -12.26
C LEU A 68 0.91 -5.60 -11.06
N ASP A 69 2.00 -4.91 -10.74
CA ASP A 69 2.08 -3.91 -9.67
C ASP A 69 1.22 -2.66 -9.93
N ARG A 70 0.66 -2.52 -11.12
CA ARG A 70 -0.25 -1.41 -11.45
C ARG A 70 -1.67 -1.68 -10.97
N PHE A 71 -2.13 -2.91 -10.94
CA PHE A 71 -3.48 -3.21 -10.47
C PHE A 71 -3.53 -3.86 -9.07
N ALA A 72 -2.39 -4.27 -8.51
CA ALA A 72 -2.30 -4.84 -7.17
C ALA A 72 -1.29 -4.09 -6.30
N ARG A 73 -1.48 -4.14 -4.98
CA ARG A 73 -0.52 -3.58 -3.99
C ARG A 73 0.56 -4.58 -3.64
N THR A 74 0.18 -5.84 -3.61
CA THR A 74 1.05 -6.97 -3.38
C THR A 74 0.83 -7.98 -4.49
N ALA A 75 1.83 -8.81 -4.79
CA ALA A 75 1.67 -9.85 -5.78
C ALA A 75 0.58 -10.85 -5.35
N ILE A 76 0.42 -11.10 -4.04
CA ILE A 76 -0.64 -11.94 -3.48
C ILE A 76 -2.02 -11.39 -3.84
N GLU A 77 -2.28 -10.11 -3.56
CA GLU A 77 -3.54 -9.44 -3.92
C GLU A 77 -3.78 -9.50 -5.44
N GLY A 78 -2.72 -9.28 -6.23
CA GLY A 78 -2.81 -9.36 -7.69
C GLY A 78 -3.23 -10.73 -8.21
N VAL A 79 -2.63 -11.79 -7.70
CA VAL A 79 -2.97 -13.16 -8.08
C VAL A 79 -4.40 -13.50 -7.67
N GLN A 80 -4.83 -13.09 -6.47
CA GLN A 80 -6.21 -13.30 -6.01
C GLN A 80 -7.22 -12.59 -6.92
N THR A 81 -6.98 -11.31 -7.23
CA THR A 81 -7.85 -10.55 -8.15
C THR A 81 -7.92 -11.19 -9.54
N VAL A 82 -6.79 -11.70 -10.07
CA VAL A 82 -6.79 -12.41 -11.37
C VAL A 82 -7.64 -13.68 -11.28
N ARG A 83 -7.56 -14.45 -10.19
CA ARG A 83 -8.39 -15.66 -9.99
C ARG A 83 -9.88 -15.31 -9.95
N GLU A 84 -10.26 -14.29 -9.20
CA GLU A 84 -11.65 -13.81 -9.14
C GLU A 84 -12.17 -13.39 -10.52
N LEU A 85 -11.34 -12.72 -11.32
CA LEU A 85 -11.68 -12.36 -12.70
C LEU A 85 -11.85 -13.60 -13.58
N PHE A 86 -11.02 -14.61 -13.42
CA PHE A 86 -11.13 -15.87 -14.13
C PHE A 86 -12.42 -16.62 -13.82
N GLU A 87 -12.84 -16.68 -12.55
CA GLU A 87 -14.10 -17.29 -12.12
C GLU A 87 -15.30 -16.57 -12.76
N ARG A 88 -15.16 -15.28 -13.08
CA ARG A 88 -16.15 -14.49 -13.79
C ARG A 88 -16.03 -14.53 -15.31
N GLY A 89 -15.13 -15.35 -15.87
CA GLY A 89 -14.93 -15.46 -17.31
C GLY A 89 -14.24 -14.24 -17.94
N VAL A 90 -13.59 -13.38 -17.13
CA VAL A 90 -12.82 -12.22 -17.60
C VAL A 90 -11.37 -12.64 -17.85
N ARG A 91 -10.81 -12.24 -19.00
CA ARG A 91 -9.42 -12.45 -19.34
C ARG A 91 -8.54 -11.32 -18.81
N VAL A 92 -7.30 -11.65 -18.44
CA VAL A 92 -6.35 -10.65 -17.95
C VAL A 92 -5.12 -10.63 -18.84
N HIS A 93 -4.74 -9.46 -19.36
CA HIS A 93 -3.53 -9.28 -20.14
C HIS A 93 -2.59 -8.32 -19.40
N ILE A 94 -1.41 -8.81 -19.05
CA ILE A 94 -0.35 -8.02 -18.44
C ILE A 94 0.72 -7.82 -19.51
N LEU A 95 0.89 -6.59 -20.02
CA LEU A 95 1.67 -6.31 -21.23
C LEU A 95 3.10 -6.84 -21.19
N ASN A 96 3.73 -6.85 -20.01
CA ASN A 96 5.09 -7.39 -19.85
C ASN A 96 5.14 -8.90 -19.60
N MET A 97 3.98 -9.59 -19.51
CA MET A 97 3.91 -11.04 -19.22
C MET A 97 3.07 -11.81 -20.24
N GLY A 98 2.20 -11.12 -20.96
CA GLY A 98 1.29 -11.69 -21.94
C GLY A 98 -0.14 -11.91 -21.43
N LEU A 99 -0.95 -12.52 -22.25
CA LEU A 99 -2.34 -12.87 -21.93
C LEU A 99 -2.35 -14.05 -20.95
N ILE A 100 -3.05 -13.86 -19.84
CA ILE A 100 -3.26 -14.90 -18.83
C ILE A 100 -4.75 -15.26 -18.87
N GLU A 101 -5.04 -16.50 -19.15
CA GLU A 101 -6.39 -17.05 -19.26
C GLU A 101 -6.60 -18.17 -18.24
N ASN A 102 -7.86 -18.51 -18.00
CA ASN A 102 -8.23 -19.65 -17.13
C ASN A 102 -7.95 -21.00 -17.79
N THR A 103 -6.68 -21.27 -18.02
CA THR A 103 -6.15 -22.53 -18.54
C THR A 103 -5.25 -23.21 -17.51
N LEU A 104 -4.92 -24.48 -17.71
CA LEU A 104 -3.95 -25.16 -16.85
C LEU A 104 -2.62 -24.40 -16.77
N THR A 105 -2.13 -23.88 -17.90
CA THR A 105 -0.89 -23.10 -17.98
C THR A 105 -1.05 -21.76 -17.26
N GLY A 106 -2.16 -21.03 -17.46
CA GLY A 106 -2.43 -19.76 -16.79
C GLY A 106 -2.51 -19.91 -15.27
N ASN A 107 -3.20 -20.96 -14.81
CA ASN A 107 -3.28 -21.28 -13.39
C ASN A 107 -1.93 -21.69 -12.78
N LEU A 108 -1.09 -22.41 -13.54
CA LEU A 108 0.29 -22.73 -13.14
C LEU A 108 1.12 -21.45 -12.97
N ILE A 109 1.07 -20.53 -13.95
CA ILE A 109 1.77 -19.24 -13.89
C ILE A 109 1.35 -18.47 -12.64
N LEU A 110 0.05 -18.34 -12.37
CA LEU A 110 -0.46 -17.66 -11.18
C LEU A 110 0.00 -18.32 -9.88
N THR A 111 0.06 -19.64 -9.85
CA THR A 111 0.52 -20.40 -8.66
C THR A 111 2.00 -20.15 -8.40
N VAL A 112 2.83 -20.16 -9.46
CA VAL A 112 4.26 -19.84 -9.34
C VAL A 112 4.47 -18.40 -8.88
N MET A 113 3.69 -17.45 -9.43
CA MET A 113 3.75 -16.06 -9.01
C MET A 113 3.38 -15.87 -7.53
N LEU A 114 2.34 -16.57 -7.07
CA LEU A 114 1.93 -16.53 -5.66
C LEU A 114 3.03 -17.06 -4.74
N ALA A 115 3.61 -18.21 -5.09
CA ALA A 115 4.72 -18.80 -4.34
C ALA A 115 5.94 -17.87 -4.27
N PHE A 116 6.28 -17.18 -5.37
CA PHE A 116 7.34 -16.17 -5.40
C PHE A 116 7.03 -14.99 -4.49
N ALA A 117 5.80 -14.49 -4.51
CA ALA A 117 5.39 -13.37 -3.68
C ALA A 117 5.43 -13.70 -2.19
N GLU A 118 5.02 -14.90 -1.81
CA GLU A 118 5.11 -15.40 -0.44
C GLU A 118 6.56 -15.57 0.01
N TYR A 119 7.41 -16.09 -0.86
CA TYR A 119 8.85 -16.21 -0.61
C TYR A 119 9.50 -14.84 -0.40
N GLU A 120 9.27 -13.86 -1.29
CA GLU A 120 9.80 -12.50 -1.13
C GLU A 120 9.36 -11.87 0.20
N ARG A 121 8.08 -12.03 0.55
CA ARG A 121 7.56 -11.54 1.84
C ARG A 121 8.27 -12.22 3.01
N GLY A 122 8.46 -13.53 2.96
CA GLY A 122 9.22 -14.29 3.97
C GLY A 122 10.64 -13.76 4.13
N MET A 123 11.35 -13.57 3.02
CA MET A 123 12.72 -13.04 3.00
C MET A 123 12.82 -11.62 3.60
N ILE A 124 11.84 -10.75 3.33
CA ILE A 124 11.81 -9.40 3.91
C ILE A 124 11.61 -9.46 5.43
N VAL A 125 10.69 -10.32 5.89
CA VAL A 125 10.43 -10.52 7.33
C VAL A 125 11.69 -11.08 8.02
N GLU A 126 12.29 -12.11 7.48
CA GLU A 126 13.49 -12.73 8.01
C GLU A 126 14.66 -11.73 8.10
N ARG A 127 14.94 -10.99 7.01
CA ARG A 127 15.97 -9.94 6.99
C ARG A 127 15.69 -8.86 8.04
N THR A 128 14.43 -8.45 8.19
CA THR A 128 14.04 -7.45 9.17
C THR A 128 14.22 -7.96 10.61
N GLN A 129 13.86 -9.21 10.89
CA GLN A 129 14.03 -9.81 12.21
C GLN A 129 15.51 -9.99 12.56
N THR A 130 16.30 -10.47 11.60
CA THR A 130 17.76 -10.60 11.78
C THR A 130 18.41 -9.23 12.03
N GLY A 131 18.04 -8.22 11.22
CA GLY A 131 18.52 -6.85 11.43
C GLY A 131 18.15 -6.29 12.80
N LYS A 132 16.92 -6.53 13.26
CA LYS A 132 16.48 -6.14 14.62
C LYS A 132 17.21 -6.89 15.72
N ALA A 133 17.47 -8.19 15.53
CA ALA A 133 18.23 -8.99 16.49
C ALA A 133 19.65 -8.44 16.67
N VAL A 134 20.32 -8.10 15.57
CA VAL A 134 21.64 -7.46 15.60
C VAL A 134 21.59 -6.09 16.27
N ALA A 135 20.60 -5.25 15.88
CA ALA A 135 20.46 -3.92 16.45
C ALA A 135 20.21 -3.93 17.97
N ARG A 136 19.51 -4.96 18.49
CA ARG A 136 19.26 -5.11 19.94
C ARG A 136 20.51 -5.45 20.76
N LEU A 137 21.62 -5.80 20.11
CA LEU A 137 22.91 -5.97 20.80
C LEU A 137 23.52 -4.61 21.18
N ASP A 138 23.09 -3.51 20.55
CA ASP A 138 23.48 -2.16 20.94
C ASP A 138 22.64 -1.71 22.15
N PRO A 139 23.26 -1.39 23.32
CA PRO A 139 22.54 -0.91 24.51
C PRO A 139 21.72 0.37 24.28
N ASN A 140 22.08 1.15 23.27
CA ASN A 140 21.38 2.40 22.90
C ASN A 140 20.22 2.18 21.92
N PHE A 141 20.08 0.99 21.36
CA PHE A 141 19.01 0.69 20.40
C PHE A 141 17.64 0.73 21.08
N LYS A 142 16.75 1.50 20.51
CA LYS A 142 15.34 1.57 20.93
C LYS A 142 14.42 1.18 19.78
N ASP A 143 13.71 0.08 19.93
CA ASP A 143 12.70 -0.36 18.95
C ASP A 143 11.50 0.58 18.96
N GLY A 144 10.95 0.86 17.77
CA GLY A 144 9.76 1.67 17.59
C GLY A 144 10.02 3.14 17.24
N ARG A 145 8.93 3.93 17.26
CA ARG A 145 9.01 5.36 16.94
C ARG A 145 9.66 6.14 18.08
N PRO A 146 10.67 6.99 17.80
CA PRO A 146 11.25 7.86 18.81
C PRO A 146 10.18 8.69 19.54
N LYS A 147 10.34 8.85 20.85
CA LYS A 147 9.44 9.70 21.62
C LYS A 147 9.59 11.16 21.18
N LYS A 148 8.49 11.80 20.82
CA LYS A 148 8.48 13.19 20.34
C LYS A 148 8.82 14.20 21.45
N PHE A 149 8.54 13.85 22.69
CA PHE A 149 8.73 14.71 23.86
C PHE A 149 9.59 13.98 24.89
N SER A 150 10.49 14.73 25.55
CA SER A 150 11.34 14.18 26.61
C SER A 150 10.51 13.90 27.88
N PRO A 151 10.99 13.05 28.79
CA PRO A 151 10.34 12.83 30.09
C PRO A 151 10.12 14.13 30.86
N GLU A 152 11.11 15.04 30.86
CA GLU A 152 11.06 16.32 31.53
C GLU A 152 9.96 17.23 30.97
N GLN A 153 9.80 17.26 29.64
CA GLN A 153 8.72 18.01 28.99
C GLN A 153 7.34 17.47 29.38
N ILE A 154 7.21 16.14 29.47
CA ILE A 154 5.96 15.51 29.89
C ILE A 154 5.68 15.83 31.36
N GLN A 155 6.68 15.77 32.22
CA GLN A 155 6.54 16.05 33.65
C GLN A 155 6.18 17.51 33.90
N LEU A 156 6.79 18.43 33.16
CA LEU A 156 6.41 19.85 33.21
C LEU A 156 4.96 20.06 32.79
N ALA A 157 4.52 19.37 31.72
CA ALA A 157 3.13 19.48 31.27
C ALA A 157 2.14 18.84 32.25
N LEU A 158 2.51 17.83 33.01
CA LEU A 158 1.69 17.24 34.07
C LEU A 158 1.61 18.20 35.29
N SER A 159 2.69 18.87 35.69
CA SER A 159 2.67 19.85 36.76
C SER A 159 1.75 21.05 36.47
N LEU A 160 1.60 21.41 35.21
CA LEU A 160 0.62 22.44 34.80
C LEU A 160 -0.84 21.97 34.97
N LEU A 161 -1.11 20.67 34.86
CA LEU A 161 -2.43 20.09 35.21
C LEU A 161 -2.72 20.23 36.72
N ASP A 162 -1.73 19.93 37.53
CA ASP A 162 -1.85 20.01 38.98
C ASP A 162 -2.04 21.48 39.45
N GLN A 163 -1.52 22.45 38.68
CA GLN A 163 -1.76 23.89 38.87
C GLN A 163 -3.13 24.35 38.36
N GLY A 164 -4.02 23.43 37.95
CA GLY A 164 -5.40 23.75 37.53
C GLY A 164 -5.56 24.15 36.05
N LYS A 165 -4.51 24.07 35.22
CA LYS A 165 -4.66 24.34 33.79
C LYS A 165 -5.40 23.19 33.10
N THR A 166 -6.23 23.53 32.11
CA THR A 166 -6.98 22.54 31.31
C THR A 166 -6.08 21.85 30.28
N TYR A 167 -6.41 20.62 29.92
CA TYR A 167 -5.71 19.88 28.84
C TYR A 167 -5.59 20.68 27.53
N ARG A 168 -6.61 21.48 27.20
CA ARG A 168 -6.60 22.33 26.00
C ARG A 168 -5.53 23.42 26.09
N GLN A 169 -5.45 24.11 27.21
CA GLN A 169 -4.43 25.15 27.45
C GLN A 169 -3.01 24.53 27.37
N ILE A 170 -2.80 23.40 28.04
CA ILE A 170 -1.49 22.71 28.04
C ILE A 170 -1.11 22.26 26.66
N THR A 171 -2.05 21.70 25.86
CA THR A 171 -1.79 21.31 24.48
C THR A 171 -1.38 22.51 23.62
N THR A 172 -2.03 23.66 23.81
CA THR A 172 -1.67 24.90 23.09
C THR A 172 -0.27 25.40 23.48
N MET A 173 0.08 25.31 24.77
CA MET A 173 1.37 25.81 25.30
C MET A 173 2.55 24.90 24.97
N THR A 174 2.36 23.56 25.00
CA THR A 174 3.44 22.59 24.94
C THR A 174 3.48 21.79 23.64
N GLY A 175 2.41 21.82 22.85
CA GLY A 175 2.24 20.96 21.66
C GLY A 175 2.00 19.48 21.99
N ILE A 176 1.90 19.11 23.29
CA ILE A 176 1.67 17.72 23.72
C ILE A 176 0.17 17.43 23.65
N SER A 177 -0.22 16.39 22.95
CA SER A 177 -1.63 16.04 22.78
C SER A 177 -2.28 15.58 24.09
N LYS A 178 -3.58 15.84 24.25
CA LYS A 178 -4.39 15.38 25.39
C LYS A 178 -4.23 13.88 25.66
N SER A 179 -4.23 13.06 24.60
CA SER A 179 -4.07 11.60 24.70
C SER A 179 -2.70 11.19 25.27
N THR A 180 -1.64 11.93 24.91
CA THR A 180 -0.29 11.71 25.46
C THR A 180 -0.25 12.05 26.95
N LEU A 181 -0.85 13.18 27.36
CA LEU A 181 -0.91 13.59 28.76
C LEU A 181 -1.71 12.62 29.63
N ILE A 182 -2.87 12.16 29.14
CA ILE A 182 -3.69 11.16 29.86
C ILE A 182 -2.91 9.84 30.03
N ARG A 183 -2.20 9.39 28.98
CA ARG A 183 -1.40 8.15 29.06
C ARG A 183 -0.24 8.31 30.05
N ALA A 184 0.45 9.45 30.02
CA ALA A 184 1.55 9.73 30.93
C ALA A 184 1.08 9.81 32.40
N LYS A 185 -0.08 10.45 32.65
CA LYS A 185 -0.68 10.50 34.00
C LYS A 185 -1.04 9.11 34.55
N LYS A 186 -1.49 8.19 33.67
CA LYS A 186 -1.78 6.80 34.07
C LYS A 186 -0.53 5.95 34.34
N GLN A 187 0.61 6.30 33.75
CA GLN A 187 1.87 5.58 33.93
C GLN A 187 2.69 6.06 35.13
N GLY A 188 2.38 7.23 35.66
CA GLY A 188 3.06 7.82 36.83
C GLY A 188 2.22 7.71 38.12
N ALA A 189 1.07 7.05 38.04
CA ALA A 189 0.24 6.65 39.18
C ALA A 189 0.39 5.16 39.44
#